data_fd27d8cbb885a1dbacbd08cbc7c83ae7
#
_entry.id   fd27d8cbb885a1dbacbd08cbc7c83ae7
#
_cell.length_a   1.000
_cell.length_b   1.000
_cell.length_c   1.000
_cell.angle_alpha   90.00
_cell.angle_beta   90.00
_cell.angle_gamma   90.00
#
_symmetry.space_group_name_H-M   'P 1'
#
loop_
_entity.id
_entity.type
_entity.pdbx_description
1 polymer ?
#
loop_
_entity_poly.entity_id
_entity_poly.type
_entity_poly.pdbx_seq_one_letter_code
_entity_poly.pdbx_strand_id
1 'polypeptide(L)'
;MGAMNKEQIIRLCNEINKKEGQGAVYTIGSKNANLKIDRWSTGIEDLDAIIGGGMPEGRVVEIFGPESSGKTTLLYHLAGLQQMALDIPIEGTFDADRAKVFGNRPKQLLVYRPSFGEAA
;
A
#
# COMPACT_ATOMS: atom_id res chain seq x y z
N MET A 1 -17.19 30.60 -24.03
CA MET A 1 -15.77 30.18 -23.97
C MET A 1 -15.63 28.80 -24.56
N GLY A 2 -14.78 28.65 -25.57
CA GLY A 2 -14.50 27.35 -26.17
C GLY A 2 -13.58 26.50 -25.30
N ALA A 3 -13.67 25.19 -25.48
CA ALA A 3 -12.72 24.26 -24.88
C ALA A 3 -11.30 24.55 -25.40
N MET A 4 -10.28 24.27 -24.62
CA MET A 4 -8.89 24.35 -25.04
C MET A 4 -8.63 23.38 -26.19
N ASN A 5 -7.89 23.80 -27.18
CA ASN A 5 -7.46 22.90 -28.25
C ASN A 5 -6.23 22.08 -27.80
N LYS A 6 -5.89 21.07 -28.62
CA LYS A 6 -4.77 20.15 -28.30
C LYS A 6 -3.44 20.89 -28.11
N GLU A 7 -3.15 21.91 -28.91
CA GLU A 7 -1.90 22.67 -28.82
C GLU A 7 -1.82 23.48 -27.52
N GLN A 8 -2.92 24.06 -27.08
CA GLN A 8 -3.01 24.80 -25.83
C GLN A 8 -2.78 23.87 -24.63
N ILE A 9 -3.36 22.68 -24.67
CA ILE A 9 -3.17 21.66 -23.63
C ILE A 9 -1.70 21.22 -23.56
N ILE A 10 -1.06 20.95 -24.70
CA ILE A 10 0.36 20.57 -24.73
C ILE A 10 1.24 21.69 -24.18
N ARG A 11 0.98 22.94 -24.52
CA ARG A 11 1.71 24.09 -23.97
C ARG A 11 1.59 24.16 -22.45
N LEU A 12 0.37 24.02 -21.94
CA LEU A 12 0.12 24.05 -20.51
C LEU A 12 0.86 22.91 -19.79
N CYS A 13 0.83 21.70 -20.34
CA CYS A 13 1.58 20.55 -19.79
C CYS A 13 3.10 20.82 -19.78
N ASN A 14 3.63 21.42 -20.84
CA ASN A 14 5.05 21.76 -20.92
C ASN A 14 5.44 22.83 -19.88
N GLU A 15 4.60 23.83 -19.67
CA GLU A 15 4.82 24.84 -18.64
C GLU A 15 4.81 24.25 -17.24
N ILE A 16 3.86 23.37 -16.95
CA ILE A 16 3.79 22.67 -15.66
C ILE A 16 5.03 21.79 -15.48
N ASN A 17 5.45 21.04 -16.50
CA ASN A 17 6.64 20.19 -16.42
C ASN A 17 7.94 20.99 -16.24
N LYS A 18 8.02 22.20 -16.79
CA LYS A 18 9.15 23.10 -16.53
C LYS A 18 9.21 23.57 -15.08
N LYS A 19 8.06 23.85 -14.50
CA LYS A 19 7.94 24.41 -13.16
C LYS A 19 8.09 23.33 -12.07
N GLU A 20 7.42 22.20 -12.26
CA GLU A 20 7.30 21.14 -11.24
C GLU A 20 8.25 19.95 -11.48
N GLY A 21 8.89 19.89 -12.65
CA GLY A 21 9.80 18.80 -13.04
C GLY A 21 9.26 17.96 -14.19
N GLN A 22 10.17 17.29 -14.90
CA GLN A 22 9.81 16.41 -16.01
C GLN A 22 8.90 15.27 -15.55
N GLY A 23 7.79 15.09 -16.25
CA GLY A 23 6.83 14.03 -15.95
C GLY A 23 5.80 14.38 -14.89
N ALA A 24 5.72 15.64 -14.42
CA ALA A 24 4.65 16.08 -13.54
C ALA A 24 3.27 15.95 -14.18
N VAL A 25 3.19 16.23 -15.50
CA VAL A 25 2.00 15.98 -16.31
C VAL A 25 2.40 15.11 -17.50
N TYR A 26 1.65 14.05 -17.75
CA TYR A 26 1.91 13.12 -18.84
C TYR A 26 0.61 12.50 -19.35
N THR A 27 0.62 11.99 -20.56
CA THR A 27 -0.47 11.15 -21.07
C THR A 27 -0.25 9.69 -20.72
N ILE A 28 -1.32 8.96 -20.49
CA ILE A 28 -1.28 7.53 -20.13
C ILE A 28 -0.43 6.70 -21.10
N GLY A 29 -0.45 7.03 -22.39
CA GLY A 29 0.33 6.34 -23.41
C GLY A 29 1.76 6.83 -23.58
N SER A 30 2.22 7.79 -22.80
CA SER A 30 3.56 8.32 -22.91
C SER A 30 4.60 7.47 -22.18
N LYS A 31 5.87 7.55 -22.62
CA LYS A 31 6.99 6.87 -21.94
C LYS A 31 7.21 7.38 -20.52
N ASN A 32 6.74 8.57 -20.20
CA ASN A 32 6.84 9.17 -18.86
C ASN A 32 5.77 8.69 -17.91
N ALA A 33 4.75 7.97 -18.41
CA ALA A 33 3.73 7.37 -17.57
C ALA A 33 4.28 6.12 -16.90
N ASN A 34 4.80 6.27 -15.68
CA ASN A 34 5.21 5.12 -14.89
C ASN A 34 3.97 4.48 -14.26
N LEU A 35 3.26 3.69 -15.04
CA LEU A 35 2.05 2.98 -14.61
C LEU A 35 2.34 1.59 -14.06
N LYS A 36 3.61 1.18 -14.07
CA LYS A 36 4.01 -0.10 -13.52
C LYS A 36 3.98 -0.02 -12.00
N ILE A 37 3.22 -0.91 -11.39
CA ILE A 37 3.18 -1.09 -9.95
C ILE A 37 3.95 -2.35 -9.63
N ASP A 38 5.01 -2.22 -8.84
CA ASP A 38 5.73 -3.38 -8.34
C ASP A 38 4.89 -4.07 -7.27
N ARG A 39 4.86 -5.39 -7.30
CA ARG A 39 4.04 -6.21 -6.43
C ARG A 39 4.87 -7.33 -5.82
N TRP A 40 4.52 -7.73 -4.62
CA TRP A 40 5.11 -8.90 -3.96
C TRP A 40 4.02 -9.93 -3.67
N SER A 41 4.38 -11.20 -3.82
CA SER A 41 3.43 -12.30 -3.63
C SER A 41 2.99 -12.38 -2.17
N THR A 42 1.70 -12.62 -1.97
CA THR A 42 1.14 -12.90 -0.64
C THR A 42 1.44 -14.33 -0.18
N GLY A 43 2.00 -15.17 -1.05
CA GLY A 43 2.16 -16.60 -0.79
C GLY A 43 0.85 -17.38 -0.92
N ILE A 44 -0.24 -16.72 -1.25
CA ILE A 44 -1.56 -17.33 -1.48
C ILE A 44 -1.91 -17.11 -2.95
N GLU A 45 -1.79 -18.16 -3.73
CA GLU A 45 -1.91 -18.10 -5.19
C GLU A 45 -3.24 -17.52 -5.65
N ASP A 46 -4.34 -17.97 -5.08
CA ASP A 46 -5.68 -17.48 -5.43
C ASP A 46 -5.86 -16.00 -5.08
N LEU A 47 -5.30 -15.56 -3.97
CA LEU A 47 -5.35 -14.14 -3.59
C LEU A 47 -4.52 -13.29 -4.54
N ASP A 48 -3.32 -13.73 -4.88
CA ASP A 48 -2.46 -13.02 -5.84
C ASP A 48 -3.16 -12.86 -7.19
N ALA A 49 -3.84 -13.89 -7.67
CA ALA A 49 -4.58 -13.84 -8.92
C ALA A 49 -5.71 -12.80 -8.89
N ILE A 50 -6.44 -12.72 -7.78
CA ILE A 50 -7.56 -11.78 -7.63
C ILE A 50 -7.09 -10.33 -7.57
N ILE A 51 -5.97 -10.06 -6.88
CA ILE A 51 -5.48 -8.70 -6.67
C ILE A 51 -4.48 -8.22 -7.72
N GLY A 52 -4.28 -9.00 -8.78
CA GLY A 52 -3.44 -8.60 -9.90
C GLY A 52 -1.96 -8.93 -9.76
N GLY A 53 -1.62 -9.97 -9.02
CA GLY A 53 -0.27 -10.52 -8.93
C GLY A 53 0.41 -10.39 -7.58
N GLY A 54 -0.23 -9.78 -6.61
CA GLY A 54 0.30 -9.62 -5.26
C GLY A 54 0.04 -8.25 -4.66
N MET A 55 0.59 -8.01 -3.50
CA MET A 55 0.43 -6.74 -2.79
C MET A 55 1.23 -5.64 -3.49
N PRO A 56 0.63 -4.47 -3.71
CA PRO A 56 1.31 -3.36 -4.37
C PRO A 56 2.32 -2.69 -3.43
N GLU A 57 3.50 -2.39 -3.94
CA GLU A 57 4.49 -1.59 -3.21
C GLU A 57 4.15 -0.10 -3.23
N GLY A 58 4.49 0.58 -2.13
CA GLY A 58 4.31 2.02 -2.01
C GLY A 58 2.85 2.48 -2.03
N ARG A 59 1.92 1.64 -1.61
CA ARG A 59 0.48 1.92 -1.58
C ARG A 59 -0.11 1.63 -0.21
N VAL A 60 -1.21 2.30 0.09
CA VAL A 60 -2.06 1.96 1.23
C VAL A 60 -3.09 0.93 0.77
N VAL A 61 -3.19 -0.17 1.50
CA VAL A 61 -4.15 -1.24 1.22
C VAL A 61 -5.08 -1.37 2.41
N GLU A 62 -6.37 -1.31 2.16
CA GLU A 62 -7.40 -1.51 3.18
C GLU A 62 -7.93 -2.94 3.10
N ILE A 63 -7.97 -3.62 4.25
CA ILE A 63 -8.56 -4.95 4.39
C ILE A 63 -9.75 -4.82 5.34
N PHE A 64 -10.94 -5.08 4.85
CA PHE A 64 -12.16 -4.96 5.63
C PHE A 64 -13.06 -6.18 5.48
N GLY A 65 -13.92 -6.37 6.45
CA GLY A 65 -14.85 -7.48 6.48
C GLY A 65 -15.52 -7.58 7.85
N PRO A 66 -16.49 -8.49 8.02
CA PRO A 66 -17.13 -8.71 9.30
C PRO A 66 -16.17 -9.24 10.36
N GLU A 67 -16.55 -9.17 11.61
CA GLU A 67 -15.79 -9.75 12.72
C GLU A 67 -15.50 -11.24 12.48
N SER A 68 -14.38 -11.71 12.94
CA SER A 68 -13.92 -13.10 12.82
C SER A 68 -13.83 -13.61 11.39
N SER A 69 -13.63 -12.73 10.41
CA SER A 69 -13.44 -13.09 9.01
C SER A 69 -12.01 -13.40 8.61
N GLY A 70 -11.06 -13.27 9.54
CA GLY A 70 -9.64 -13.57 9.29
C GLY A 70 -8.79 -12.37 8.89
N LYS A 71 -9.26 -11.14 9.05
CA LYS A 71 -8.50 -9.92 8.71
C LYS A 71 -7.15 -9.84 9.42
N THR A 72 -7.15 -9.99 10.74
CA THR A 72 -5.94 -9.94 11.55
C THR A 72 -5.01 -11.11 11.23
N THR A 73 -5.56 -12.30 10.99
CA THR A 73 -4.81 -13.47 10.59
C THR A 73 -4.08 -13.23 9.27
N LEU A 74 -4.76 -12.64 8.29
CA LEU A 74 -4.15 -12.28 7.01
C LEU A 74 -3.04 -11.24 7.19
N LEU A 75 -3.26 -10.22 8.04
CA LEU A 75 -2.24 -9.21 8.33
C LEU A 75 -0.98 -9.81 8.96
N TYR A 76 -1.12 -10.73 9.90
CA TYR A 76 0.03 -11.43 10.47
C TYR A 76 0.78 -12.26 9.42
N HIS A 77 0.06 -12.93 8.53
CA HIS A 77 0.66 -13.67 7.43
C HIS A 77 1.48 -12.74 6.51
N LEU A 78 0.88 -11.63 6.09
CA LEU A 78 1.54 -10.65 5.23
C LEU A 78 2.76 -10.00 5.91
N ALA A 79 2.64 -9.64 7.18
CA ALA A 79 3.75 -9.11 7.96
C ALA A 79 4.91 -10.10 8.08
N GLY A 80 4.60 -11.38 8.27
CA GLY A 80 5.61 -12.44 8.37
C GLY A 80 6.43 -12.66 7.10
N LEU A 81 5.93 -12.24 5.95
CA LEU A 81 6.64 -12.31 4.67
C LEU A 81 7.67 -11.19 4.48
N GLN A 82 7.62 -10.15 5.29
CA GLN A 82 8.50 -9.01 5.18
C GLN A 82 9.82 -9.21 5.93
N GLN A 83 10.87 -8.52 5.53
CA GLN A 83 12.12 -8.48 6.29
C GLN A 83 11.94 -7.79 7.64
N MET A 84 11.10 -6.76 7.65
CA MET A 84 10.72 -6.01 8.84
C MET A 84 9.31 -5.47 8.68
N ALA A 85 8.51 -5.54 9.73
CA ALA A 85 7.15 -5.02 9.74
C ALA A 85 6.89 -4.25 11.06
N LEU A 86 5.98 -3.29 11.00
CA LEU A 86 5.51 -2.54 12.16
C LEU A 86 4.00 -2.75 12.31
N ASP A 87 3.59 -3.25 13.46
CA ASP A 87 2.18 -3.36 13.83
C ASP A 87 1.80 -2.28 14.83
N ILE A 88 0.67 -1.64 14.58
CA ILE A 88 0.09 -0.62 15.46
C ILE A 88 -1.31 -1.11 15.87
N PRO A 89 -1.41 -1.93 16.93
CA PRO A 89 -2.69 -2.50 17.34
C PRO A 89 -3.55 -1.43 18.04
N ILE A 90 -4.52 -0.89 17.33
CA ILE A 90 -5.43 0.15 17.84
C ILE A 90 -6.61 -0.48 18.60
N GLU A 91 -7.13 -1.60 18.09
CA GLU A 91 -8.39 -2.21 18.56
C GLU A 91 -8.23 -3.33 19.59
N GLY A 92 -7.12 -3.46 20.22
CA GLY A 92 -7.00 -4.53 21.19
C GLY A 92 -5.59 -4.94 21.54
N THR A 93 -5.48 -6.13 22.09
CA THR A 93 -4.20 -6.71 22.47
C THR A 93 -3.54 -7.39 21.28
N PHE A 94 -2.25 -7.10 21.11
CA PHE A 94 -1.42 -7.82 20.17
C PHE A 94 -1.22 -9.27 20.67
N ASP A 95 -1.49 -10.24 19.79
CA ASP A 95 -1.30 -11.66 20.08
C ASP A 95 0.04 -12.14 19.51
N ALA A 96 1.06 -12.15 20.34
CA ALA A 96 2.42 -12.53 19.94
C ALA A 96 2.53 -13.99 19.53
N ASP A 97 1.82 -14.89 20.19
CA ASP A 97 1.88 -16.31 19.88
C ASP A 97 1.23 -16.60 18.52
N ARG A 98 0.12 -15.97 18.25
CA ARG A 98 -0.55 -16.08 16.96
C ARG A 98 0.30 -15.48 15.83
N ALA A 99 0.93 -14.33 16.05
CA ALA A 99 1.82 -13.73 15.08
C ALA A 99 2.99 -14.68 14.74
N LYS A 100 3.56 -15.37 15.71
CA LYS A 100 4.61 -16.37 15.49
C LYS A 100 4.13 -17.55 14.65
N VAL A 101 2.92 -18.04 14.88
CA VAL A 101 2.32 -19.13 14.10
C VAL A 101 2.26 -18.76 12.62
N PHE A 102 2.00 -17.50 12.29
CA PHE A 102 1.95 -17.00 10.92
C PHE A 102 3.30 -16.47 10.40
N GLY A 103 4.41 -16.89 11.00
CA GLY A 103 5.75 -16.66 10.47
C GLY A 103 6.44 -15.39 10.94
N ASN A 104 5.88 -14.66 11.89
CA ASN A 104 6.52 -13.48 12.45
C ASN A 104 7.62 -13.87 13.44
N ARG A 105 8.77 -13.25 13.28
CA ARG A 105 9.96 -13.49 14.11
C ARG A 105 10.15 -12.37 15.13
N PRO A 106 10.69 -12.66 16.33
CA PRO A 106 10.80 -11.66 17.38
C PRO A 106 11.54 -10.36 17.04
N LYS A 107 12.52 -10.44 16.13
CA LYS A 107 13.30 -9.26 15.71
C LYS A 107 12.82 -8.63 14.39
N GLN A 108 11.83 -9.23 13.76
CA GLN A 108 11.31 -8.80 12.48
C GLN A 108 10.04 -7.95 12.65
N LEU A 109 9.20 -8.28 13.63
CA LEU A 109 7.95 -7.57 13.89
C LEU A 109 8.12 -6.61 15.06
N LEU A 110 7.99 -5.32 14.76
CA LEU A 110 7.93 -4.25 15.73
C LEU A 110 6.47 -3.99 16.10
N VAL A 111 6.18 -3.76 17.37
CA VAL A 111 4.84 -3.42 17.83
C VAL A 111 4.88 -2.05 18.49
N TYR A 112 4.09 -1.11 17.95
CA TYR A 112 3.95 0.22 18.51
C TYR A 112 2.57 0.39 19.14
N ARG A 113 2.56 0.65 20.43
CA ARG A 113 1.33 0.95 21.17
C ARG A 113 1.33 2.42 21.58
N PRO A 114 0.70 3.29 20.77
CA PRO A 114 0.63 4.69 21.12
C PRO A 114 -0.25 4.88 22.37
N SER A 115 0.17 5.77 23.26
CA SER A 115 -0.72 6.25 24.31
C SER A 115 -1.60 7.33 23.72
N PHE A 116 -2.90 7.10 23.66
CA PHE A 116 -3.85 8.13 23.30
C PHE A 116 -4.12 9.04 24.48
N GLY A 117 -4.20 10.33 24.25
CA GLY A 117 -4.44 11.31 25.31
C GLY A 117 -5.73 11.08 26.10
N GLU A 118 -6.70 10.44 25.50
CA GLU A 118 -7.95 10.07 26.16
C GLU A 118 -7.78 8.93 27.16
N ALA A 119 -6.70 8.19 27.09
CA ALA A 119 -6.38 7.13 28.03
C ALA A 119 -5.69 7.64 29.29
N ALA A 120 -5.41 8.92 29.34
CA ALA A 120 -4.77 9.55 30.49
C ALA A 120 -5.77 9.86 31.61
#